data_e36b02fd14813e9ab6382f9f4eee4014
#
_entry.id   e36b02fd14813e9ab6382f9f4eee4014
#
_cell.length_a   1.000
_cell.length_b   1.000
_cell.length_c   1.000
_cell.angle_alpha   90.00
_cell.angle_beta   90.00
_cell.angle_gamma   90.00
#
_symmetry.space_group_name_H-M   'P 1'
#
loop_
_entity.id
_entity.type
_entity.pdbx_description
1 polymer ?
#
loop_
_entity_poly.entity_id
_entity_poly.type
_entity_poly.pdbx_seq_one_letter_code
_entity_poly.pdbx_strand_id
1 'polypeptide(L)'
;MDNIQKENFYNKVIELFQNAKKKLSVAVNMTMVYSYYEAGRMIIEEEQDGKERAAYGKYILKELSKRLTQKFGRGYSYDNLKLMRKFYLV
;
A
#
# COMPACT_ATOMS: atom_id res chain seq x y z
N MET A 1 15.37 -29.40 34.64
CA MET A 1 15.09 -29.44 34.32
C MET A 1 15.17 -29.05 33.51
N ASP A 2 15.14 -28.50 33.15
CA ASP A 2 15.03 -29.24 32.36
C ASP A 2 15.06 -28.57 31.06
N ASN A 3 15.80 -29.07 30.06
CA ASN A 3 15.94 -28.56 28.71
C ASN A 3 14.58 -28.43 28.01
N ILE A 4 13.68 -29.39 28.29
CA ILE A 4 12.34 -29.34 27.67
C ILE A 4 11.55 -28.13 28.13
N GLN A 5 11.60 -27.82 29.41
CA GLN A 5 10.89 -26.65 29.93
C GLN A 5 11.46 -25.36 29.44
N LYS A 6 12.79 -25.29 29.31
CA LYS A 6 13.45 -24.11 28.76
C LYS A 6 13.10 -23.91 27.31
N GLU A 7 13.06 -25.00 26.55
CA GLU A 7 12.69 -24.92 25.14
C GLU A 7 11.24 -24.44 24.97
N ASN A 8 10.33 -24.93 25.82
CA ASN A 8 8.95 -24.48 25.77
C ASN A 8 8.83 -22.99 26.09
N PHE A 9 9.60 -22.51 27.06
CA PHE A 9 9.62 -21.10 27.40
C PHE A 9 10.10 -20.27 26.22
N TYR A 10 11.23 -20.64 25.62
CA TYR A 10 11.78 -19.91 24.49
C TYR A 10 10.82 -19.89 23.32
N ASN A 11 10.20 -21.01 23.02
CA ASN A 11 9.24 -21.09 21.90
C ASN A 11 8.02 -20.22 22.15
N LYS A 12 7.55 -20.14 23.38
CA LYS A 12 6.41 -19.28 23.71
C LYS A 12 6.75 -17.80 23.51
N VAL A 13 7.93 -17.40 23.90
CA VAL A 13 8.36 -16.02 23.72
C VAL A 13 8.51 -15.68 22.24
N ILE A 14 9.11 -16.61 21.49
CA ILE A 14 9.27 -16.42 20.03
C ILE A 14 7.90 -16.28 19.37
N GLU A 15 6.97 -17.16 19.73
CA GLU A 15 5.63 -17.12 19.17
C GLU A 15 4.91 -15.81 19.50
N LEU A 16 5.09 -15.33 20.72
CA LEU A 16 4.49 -14.05 21.14
C LEU A 16 4.93 -12.92 20.21
N PHE A 17 6.22 -12.82 19.94
CA PHE A 17 6.73 -11.75 19.09
C PHE A 17 6.37 -11.96 17.62
N GLN A 18 6.36 -13.19 17.14
CA GLN A 18 5.93 -13.48 15.77
C GLN A 18 4.47 -13.05 15.57
N ASN A 19 3.60 -13.34 16.51
CA ASN A 19 2.20 -12.95 16.42
C ASN A 19 2.02 -11.45 16.48
N ALA A 20 2.76 -10.77 17.34
CA ALA A 20 2.71 -9.31 17.44
C ALA A 20 3.14 -8.64 16.14
N LYS A 21 4.24 -9.15 15.56
CA LYS A 21 4.77 -8.63 14.30
C LYS A 21 3.79 -8.85 13.15
N LYS A 22 3.14 -10.01 13.12
CA LYS A 22 2.14 -10.33 12.11
C LYS A 22 0.94 -9.40 12.20
N LYS A 23 0.45 -9.12 13.40
CA LYS A 23 -0.67 -8.21 13.61
C LYS A 23 -0.32 -6.80 13.16
N LEU A 24 0.88 -6.34 13.47
CA LEU A 24 1.33 -5.02 13.07
C LEU A 24 1.40 -4.92 11.55
N SER A 25 1.94 -5.94 10.91
CA SER A 25 2.04 -5.98 9.44
C SER A 25 0.66 -5.92 8.79
N VAL A 26 -0.30 -6.67 9.31
CA VAL A 26 -1.68 -6.67 8.80
C VAL A 26 -2.29 -5.27 8.95
N ALA A 27 -2.11 -4.63 10.10
CA ALA A 27 -2.66 -3.29 10.33
C ALA A 27 -2.09 -2.28 9.34
N VAL A 28 -0.78 -2.33 9.10
CA VAL A 28 -0.13 -1.44 8.12
C VAL A 28 -0.67 -1.71 6.72
N ASN A 29 -0.80 -3.00 6.35
CA ASN A 29 -1.32 -3.36 5.04
C ASN A 29 -2.75 -2.86 4.84
N MET A 30 -3.60 -2.96 5.85
CA MET A 30 -4.98 -2.47 5.74
C MET A 30 -5.02 -0.96 5.50
N THR A 31 -4.21 -0.21 6.21
CA THR A 31 -4.12 1.23 6.02
C THR A 31 -3.67 1.57 4.59
N MET A 32 -2.67 0.87 4.09
CA MET A 32 -2.16 1.10 2.73
C MET A 32 -3.19 0.72 1.68
N VAL A 33 -3.90 -0.38 1.87
CA VAL A 33 -4.94 -0.80 0.94
C VAL A 33 -6.03 0.27 0.85
N TYR A 34 -6.46 0.79 1.98
CA TYR A 34 -7.45 1.86 2.00
C TYR A 34 -6.95 3.10 1.27
N SER A 35 -5.69 3.47 1.52
CA SER A 35 -5.08 4.63 0.88
C SER A 35 -4.97 4.45 -0.64
N TYR A 36 -4.62 3.26 -1.10
CA TYR A 36 -4.56 2.97 -2.52
C TYR A 36 -5.93 3.09 -3.18
N TYR A 37 -6.97 2.59 -2.51
CA TYR A 37 -8.33 2.71 -3.02
C TYR A 37 -8.74 4.18 -3.14
N GLU A 38 -8.48 4.97 -2.11
CA GLU A 38 -8.82 6.40 -2.12
C GLU A 38 -8.02 7.16 -3.18
N ALA A 39 -6.73 6.84 -3.32
CA ALA A 39 -5.91 7.45 -4.36
C ALA A 39 -6.46 7.13 -5.75
N GLY A 40 -6.88 5.89 -5.97
CA GLY A 40 -7.49 5.49 -7.22
C GLY A 40 -8.78 6.27 -7.50
N ARG A 41 -9.61 6.44 -6.49
CA ARG A 41 -10.84 7.23 -6.61
C ARG A 41 -10.54 8.66 -7.03
N MET A 42 -9.57 9.28 -6.37
CA MET A 42 -9.20 10.66 -6.67
C MET A 42 -8.67 10.82 -8.09
N ILE A 43 -7.88 9.84 -8.55
CA ILE A 43 -7.36 9.84 -9.92
C ILE A 43 -8.52 9.76 -10.93
N ILE A 44 -9.46 8.86 -10.70
CA ILE A 44 -10.60 8.70 -11.60
C ILE A 44 -11.44 9.98 -11.66
N GLU A 45 -11.72 10.57 -10.52
CA GLU A 45 -12.50 11.81 -10.47
C GLU A 45 -11.79 12.95 -11.21
N GLU A 46 -10.48 13.06 -11.05
CA GLU A 46 -9.71 14.08 -11.74
C GLU A 46 -9.71 13.86 -13.26
N GLU A 47 -9.60 12.61 -13.70
CA GLU A 47 -9.67 12.29 -15.13
C GLU A 47 -11.02 12.66 -15.73
N GLN A 48 -12.10 12.44 -14.99
CA GLN A 48 -13.44 12.78 -15.46
C GLN A 48 -13.61 14.30 -15.57
N ASP A 49 -13.09 15.04 -14.61
CA ASP A 49 -13.11 16.51 -14.67
C ASP A 49 -12.32 17.02 -15.86
N GLY A 50 -11.26 16.31 -16.24
CA GLY A 50 -10.42 16.67 -17.39
C GLY A 50 -10.97 16.28 -18.73
N LYS A 51 -12.20 15.74 -18.78
CA LYS A 51 -12.95 15.49 -20.02
C LYS A 51 -12.37 14.49 -20.97
N GLU A 52 -12.17 13.30 -20.46
CA GLU A 52 -12.04 12.18 -21.38
C GLU A 52 -10.88 12.15 -22.30
N ARG A 53 -9.90 12.93 -22.19
CA ARG A 53 -8.72 12.83 -23.02
C ARG A 53 -7.73 11.86 -22.41
N ALA A 54 -7.44 10.79 -23.14
CA ALA A 54 -6.42 9.84 -22.72
C ALA A 54 -5.09 10.56 -22.45
N ALA A 55 -4.78 11.59 -23.23
CA ALA A 55 -3.55 12.38 -23.02
C ALA A 55 -3.56 13.10 -21.68
N TYR A 56 -4.71 13.61 -21.26
CA TYR A 56 -4.85 14.28 -19.98
C TYR A 56 -4.64 13.31 -18.82
N GLY A 57 -5.30 12.15 -18.89
CA GLY A 57 -5.14 11.13 -17.86
C GLY A 57 -3.71 10.66 -17.72
N LYS A 58 -3.03 10.46 -18.85
CA LYS A 58 -1.63 10.06 -18.86
C LYS A 58 -0.75 11.15 -18.24
N TYR A 59 -1.00 12.40 -18.58
CA TYR A 59 -0.27 13.53 -18.03
C TYR A 59 -0.44 13.60 -16.50
N ILE A 60 -1.67 13.48 -16.02
CA ILE A 60 -1.98 13.51 -14.59
C ILE A 60 -1.21 12.42 -13.85
N LEU A 61 -1.22 11.19 -14.36
CA LEU A 61 -0.53 10.09 -13.72
C LEU A 61 0.97 10.28 -13.69
N LYS A 62 1.55 10.77 -14.76
CA LYS A 62 2.99 11.01 -14.82
C LYS A 62 3.41 12.12 -13.86
N GLU A 63 2.67 13.21 -13.82
CA GLU A 63 3.00 14.32 -12.92
C GLU A 63 2.81 13.92 -11.46
N LEU A 64 1.72 13.20 -11.16
CA LEU A 64 1.46 12.72 -9.81
C LEU A 64 2.55 11.76 -9.36
N SER A 65 2.95 10.82 -10.24
CA SER A 65 4.03 9.89 -9.94
C SER A 65 5.32 10.63 -9.60
N LYS A 66 5.65 11.64 -10.36
CA LYS A 66 6.84 12.45 -10.12
C LYS A 66 6.81 13.12 -8.75
N ARG A 67 5.69 13.74 -8.41
CA ARG A 67 5.53 14.45 -7.13
C ARG A 67 5.55 13.51 -5.94
N LEU A 68 4.83 12.39 -6.03
CA LEU A 68 4.80 11.42 -4.94
C LEU A 68 6.16 10.76 -4.74
N THR A 69 6.87 10.47 -5.85
CA THR A 69 8.20 9.88 -5.77
C THR A 69 9.17 10.85 -5.12
N GLN A 70 9.09 12.14 -5.45
CA GLN A 70 9.94 13.15 -4.83
C GLN A 70 9.68 13.28 -3.34
N LYS A 71 8.43 13.11 -2.92
CA LYS A 71 8.05 13.33 -1.53
C LYS A 71 8.23 12.08 -0.67
N PHE A 72 7.90 10.91 -1.19
CA PHE A 72 7.86 9.67 -0.41
C PHE A 72 8.85 8.60 -0.87
N GLY A 73 9.44 8.74 -2.04
CA GLY A 73 10.37 7.74 -2.57
C GLY A 73 9.67 6.65 -3.35
N ARG A 74 10.15 5.43 -3.22
CA ARG A 74 9.68 4.30 -4.03
C ARG A 74 8.22 3.95 -3.76
N GLY A 75 7.61 3.31 -4.72
CA GLY A 75 6.26 2.77 -4.58
C GLY A 75 5.21 3.58 -5.31
N TYR A 76 5.58 4.68 -5.94
CA TYR A 76 4.62 5.59 -6.57
C TYR A 76 4.91 5.78 -8.05
N SER A 77 5.38 4.72 -8.72
CA SER A 77 5.63 4.76 -10.15
C SER A 77 4.34 4.95 -10.94
N TYR A 78 4.49 5.37 -12.19
CA TYR A 78 3.37 5.46 -13.10
C TYR A 78 2.55 4.17 -13.14
N ASP A 79 3.24 3.02 -13.24
CA ASP A 79 2.56 1.74 -13.28
C ASP A 79 1.83 1.42 -11.98
N ASN A 80 2.42 1.77 -10.84
CA ASN A 80 1.77 1.55 -9.55
C ASN A 80 0.53 2.43 -9.40
N LEU A 81 0.58 3.66 -9.87
CA LEU A 81 -0.60 4.54 -9.85
C LEU A 81 -1.71 3.99 -10.74
N LYS A 82 -1.37 3.41 -11.88
CA LYS A 82 -2.34 2.75 -12.75
C LYS A 82 -3.00 1.57 -12.04
N LEU A 83 -2.23 0.83 -11.24
CA LEU A 83 -2.79 -0.26 -10.45
C LEU A 83 -3.74 0.24 -9.37
N MET A 84 -3.43 1.35 -8.72
CA MET A 84 -4.33 1.96 -7.74
C MET A 84 -5.63 2.39 -8.38
N ARG A 85 -5.55 3.00 -9.56
CA ARG A 85 -6.70 3.40 -10.34
C ARG A 85 -7.57 2.19 -10.68
N LYS A 86 -6.94 1.13 -11.14
CA LYS A 86 -7.64 -0.12 -11.48
C LYS A 86 -8.28 -0.75 -10.26
N PHE A 87 -7.61 -0.68 -9.13
CA PHE A 87 -8.12 -1.23 -7.87
C PHE A 87 -9.44 -0.57 -7.47
N TYR A 88 -9.54 0.73 -7.64
CA TYR A 88 -10.79 1.43 -7.34
C TYR A 88 -11.91 0.99 -8.29
N LEU A 89 -11.59 0.69 -9.53
CA LEU A 89 -12.59 0.34 -10.54
C LEU A 89 -13.09 -1.10 -10.46
N VAL A 90 -12.47 -1.94 -9.64
CA VAL A 90 -12.85 -3.36 -9.54
C VAL A 90 -14.07 -3.57 -8.67
#